data_94a37d448af8aa6ac5e200cd347a6cb5
#
_entry.id   94a37d448af8aa6ac5e200cd347a6cb5
#
_cell.length_a   1.000
_cell.length_b   1.000
_cell.length_c   1.000
_cell.angle_alpha   90.00
_cell.angle_beta   90.00
_cell.angle_gamma   90.00
#
_symmetry.space_group_name_H-M   'P 1'
#
loop_
_entity.id
_entity.type
_entity.pdbx_description
1 polymer ?
#
loop_
_entity_poly.entity_id
_entity_poly.type
_entity_poly.pdbx_seq_one_letter_code
_entity_poly.pdbx_strand_id
1 'polypeptide(L)'
;AVYTRRLAREEGIFVGNSAGAAIKGLLQMGEKLTKDDVVVVLFHDHGSRYVGKIFNDDWMRERGFLEEELLTAGDLVAKHGNKPLVSLYAEELVSHAIAKMRNFDISQIPVMKDGQFVGSIDDSHVYQLLVEDPSLRDAPISTIMNPAFPVVQQNTSVEELCKLISKHVPAVLVELGNGKFHIVSRYDVIAAMA
;
A
#
# COMPACT_ATOMS: atom_id res chain seq x y z
N ALA A 1 -16.00 23.14 3.63
CA ALA A 1 -16.19 21.94 2.79
C ALA A 1 -16.33 20.67 3.65
N VAL A 2 -15.37 20.38 4.54
CA VAL A 2 -15.36 19.15 5.35
C VAL A 2 -16.64 19.01 6.19
N TYR A 3 -17.04 20.04 6.93
CA TYR A 3 -18.25 19.98 7.76
C TYR A 3 -19.55 19.88 6.96
N THR A 4 -19.58 20.42 5.75
CA THR A 4 -20.73 20.26 4.83
C THR A 4 -20.88 18.79 4.41
N ARG A 5 -19.77 18.11 4.10
CA ARG A 5 -19.76 16.68 3.78
C ARG A 5 -20.15 15.82 4.98
N ARG A 6 -19.69 16.18 6.20
CA ARG A 6 -20.06 15.50 7.42
C ARG A 6 -21.56 15.60 7.67
N LEU A 7 -22.17 16.77 7.53
CA LEU A 7 -23.62 16.92 7.64
C LEU A 7 -24.39 15.99 6.69
N ALA A 8 -23.95 15.88 5.45
CA ALA A 8 -24.59 14.99 4.49
C ALA A 8 -24.40 13.50 4.87
N ARG A 9 -23.23 13.14 5.35
CA ARG A 9 -22.89 11.74 5.67
C ARG A 9 -23.45 11.28 7.01
N GLU A 10 -23.37 12.12 8.05
CA GLU A 10 -23.68 11.76 9.43
C GLU A 10 -25.15 12.04 9.76
N GLU A 11 -25.74 13.10 9.19
CA GLU A 11 -27.09 13.59 9.50
C GLU A 11 -28.09 13.49 8.34
N GLY A 12 -27.63 13.11 7.13
CA GLY A 12 -28.49 13.07 5.94
C GLY A 12 -28.91 14.46 5.43
N ILE A 13 -28.27 15.54 5.88
CA ILE A 13 -28.59 16.92 5.55
C ILE A 13 -27.74 17.38 4.36
N PHE A 14 -28.33 17.42 3.18
CA PHE A 14 -27.65 17.74 1.91
C PHE A 14 -27.74 19.24 1.57
N VAL A 15 -26.76 20.01 2.03
CA VAL A 15 -26.75 21.48 2.00
C VAL A 15 -25.51 22.03 1.28
N GLY A 16 -25.50 23.33 1.01
CA GLY A 16 -24.40 24.01 0.33
C GLY A 16 -23.19 24.30 1.21
N ASN A 17 -22.15 24.85 0.58
CA ASN A 17 -20.83 25.00 1.21
C ASN A 17 -20.85 25.91 2.46
N SER A 18 -21.66 26.98 2.46
CA SER A 18 -21.76 27.91 3.60
C SER A 18 -22.33 27.28 4.86
N ALA A 19 -23.14 26.23 4.73
CA ALA A 19 -23.66 25.47 5.88
C ALA A 19 -22.55 24.86 6.73
N GLY A 20 -21.46 24.38 6.12
CA GLY A 20 -20.31 23.87 6.83
C GLY A 20 -19.59 24.93 7.68
N ALA A 21 -19.55 26.17 7.23
CA ALA A 21 -19.02 27.28 8.01
C ALA A 21 -19.92 27.59 9.23
N ALA A 22 -21.25 27.57 9.04
CA ALA A 22 -22.20 27.77 10.12
C ALA A 22 -22.08 26.66 11.19
N ILE A 23 -21.97 25.40 10.80
CA ILE A 23 -21.75 24.28 11.72
C ILE A 23 -20.40 24.39 12.44
N LYS A 24 -19.32 24.76 11.73
CA LYS A 24 -18.01 24.99 12.39
C LYS A 24 -18.08 26.08 13.43
N GLY A 25 -18.78 27.19 13.11
CA GLY A 25 -19.03 28.27 14.07
C GLY A 25 -19.82 27.80 15.29
N LEU A 26 -20.87 27.01 15.09
CA LEU A 26 -21.63 26.42 16.19
C LEU A 26 -20.77 25.53 17.08
N LEU A 27 -19.95 24.65 16.50
CA LEU A 27 -19.05 23.78 17.27
C LEU A 27 -18.02 24.57 18.08
N GLN A 28 -17.57 25.73 17.61
CA GLN A 28 -16.69 26.62 18.36
C GLN A 28 -17.39 27.32 19.56
N MET A 29 -18.73 27.42 19.50
CA MET A 29 -19.54 27.95 20.58
C MET A 29 -19.96 26.88 21.59
N GLY A 30 -19.68 25.60 21.33
CA GLY A 30 -20.20 24.45 22.12
C GLY A 30 -19.96 24.57 23.63
N GLU A 31 -18.78 25.05 24.03
CA GLU A 31 -18.45 25.27 25.47
C GLU A 31 -19.30 26.36 26.16
N LYS A 32 -19.93 27.25 25.37
CA LYS A 32 -20.78 28.34 25.86
C LYS A 32 -22.26 27.95 25.90
N LEU A 33 -22.62 26.82 25.33
CA LEU A 33 -23.99 26.34 25.22
C LEU A 33 -24.28 25.34 26.36
N THR A 34 -25.50 25.41 26.85
CA THR A 34 -26.03 24.51 27.88
C THR A 34 -27.13 23.61 27.31
N LYS A 35 -27.56 22.61 28.02
CA LYS A 35 -28.67 21.72 27.61
C LYS A 35 -30.02 22.42 27.48
N ASP A 36 -30.15 23.62 28.08
CA ASP A 36 -31.38 24.40 28.07
C ASP A 36 -31.43 25.40 26.91
N ASP A 37 -30.35 25.54 26.15
CA ASP A 37 -30.26 26.43 25.00
C ASP A 37 -30.87 25.79 23.75
N VAL A 38 -31.64 26.57 23.02
CA VAL A 38 -32.17 26.21 21.70
C VAL A 38 -31.36 26.98 20.65
N VAL A 39 -30.64 26.23 19.79
CA VAL A 39 -29.81 26.80 18.76
C VAL A 39 -30.43 26.59 17.39
N VAL A 40 -30.64 27.65 16.64
CA VAL A 40 -31.14 27.62 15.25
C VAL A 40 -29.99 27.96 14.31
N VAL A 41 -29.75 27.06 13.36
CA VAL A 41 -28.72 27.26 12.30
C VAL A 41 -29.41 27.37 10.94
N LEU A 42 -29.15 28.45 10.23
CA LEU A 42 -29.70 28.67 8.89
C LEU A 42 -28.80 28.10 7.82
N PHE A 43 -29.34 27.25 6.96
CA PHE A 43 -28.68 26.74 5.76
C PHE A 43 -29.27 27.42 4.53
N HIS A 44 -28.43 28.12 3.77
CA HIS A 44 -28.89 29.06 2.73
C HIS A 44 -29.25 28.39 1.42
N ASP A 45 -28.60 27.26 1.06
CA ASP A 45 -28.75 26.62 -0.21
C ASP A 45 -28.60 25.09 -0.15
N HIS A 46 -29.04 24.46 -1.24
CA HIS A 46 -29.05 22.99 -1.34
C HIS A 46 -27.73 22.45 -1.92
N GLY A 47 -27.33 21.26 -1.48
CA GLY A 47 -26.07 20.61 -1.87
C GLY A 47 -25.95 20.25 -3.34
N SER A 48 -27.07 20.16 -4.07
CA SER A 48 -27.08 19.79 -5.50
C SER A 48 -26.22 20.70 -6.40
N ARG A 49 -26.03 21.96 -6.01
CA ARG A 49 -25.13 22.89 -6.71
C ARG A 49 -23.64 22.58 -6.55
N TYR A 50 -23.29 21.68 -5.65
CA TYR A 50 -21.94 21.42 -5.21
C TYR A 50 -21.50 19.97 -5.44
N VAL A 51 -22.30 19.16 -6.16
CA VAL A 51 -22.00 17.74 -6.44
C VAL A 51 -20.66 17.61 -7.17
N GLY A 52 -20.37 18.48 -8.15
CA GLY A 52 -19.07 18.48 -8.85
C GLY A 52 -17.96 19.28 -8.14
N LYS A 53 -18.18 19.69 -6.89
CA LYS A 53 -17.22 20.47 -6.08
C LYS A 53 -16.99 19.80 -4.75
N ILE A 54 -17.54 20.34 -3.65
CA ILE A 54 -17.33 19.84 -2.29
C ILE A 54 -17.80 18.39 -2.07
N PHE A 55 -18.66 17.84 -2.92
CA PHE A 55 -19.09 16.44 -2.89
C PHE A 55 -18.37 15.55 -3.92
N ASN A 56 -17.38 16.10 -4.64
CA ASN A 56 -16.49 15.37 -5.52
C ASN A 56 -15.12 15.27 -4.85
N ASP A 57 -14.58 14.05 -4.71
CA ASP A 57 -13.33 13.79 -3.99
C ASP A 57 -12.13 14.38 -4.74
N ASP A 58 -12.07 14.27 -6.07
CA ASP A 58 -10.97 14.82 -6.86
C ASP A 58 -10.89 16.34 -6.71
N TRP A 59 -12.04 17.03 -6.81
CA TRP A 59 -12.11 18.45 -6.55
C TRP A 59 -11.63 18.83 -5.14
N MET A 60 -11.94 18.01 -4.15
CA MET A 60 -11.52 18.22 -2.76
C MET A 60 -10.00 18.00 -2.58
N ARG A 61 -9.42 16.99 -3.26
CA ARG A 61 -7.98 16.72 -3.25
C ARG A 61 -7.20 17.83 -3.95
N GLU A 62 -7.62 18.23 -5.16
CA GLU A 62 -7.00 19.33 -5.90
C GLU A 62 -6.89 20.64 -5.09
N ARG A 63 -7.75 20.81 -4.11
CA ARG A 63 -7.79 22.02 -3.24
C ARG A 63 -7.22 21.80 -1.84
N GLY A 64 -6.64 20.65 -1.57
CA GLY A 64 -6.05 20.32 -0.28
C GLY A 64 -7.06 20.18 0.87
N PHE A 65 -8.35 19.93 0.55
CA PHE A 65 -9.37 19.67 1.57
C PHE A 65 -9.51 18.20 1.95
N LEU A 66 -8.99 17.29 1.12
CA LEU A 66 -8.75 15.90 1.40
C LEU A 66 -7.28 15.61 1.14
N GLU A 67 -6.68 14.84 2.02
CA GLU A 67 -5.38 14.26 1.77
C GLU A 67 -5.47 13.31 0.57
N GLU A 68 -4.43 13.27 -0.24
CA GLU A 68 -4.29 12.21 -1.23
C GLU A 68 -4.22 10.89 -0.48
N GLU A 69 -5.08 9.95 -0.82
CA GLU A 69 -4.92 8.56 -0.41
C GLU A 69 -3.72 8.01 -1.19
N LEU A 70 -2.53 8.24 -0.64
CA LEU A 70 -1.32 7.66 -1.20
C LEU A 70 -1.44 6.14 -1.05
N LEU A 71 -1.41 5.44 -2.18
CA LEU A 71 -1.33 3.99 -2.17
C LEU A 71 -0.12 3.56 -1.35
N THR A 72 -0.32 2.58 -0.50
CA THR A 72 0.70 2.04 0.40
C THR A 72 1.12 0.63 -0.01
N ALA A 73 2.23 0.16 0.54
CA ALA A 73 2.68 -1.23 0.41
C ALA A 73 1.59 -2.22 0.86
N GLY A 74 0.84 -1.88 1.93
CA GLY A 74 -0.28 -2.68 2.42
C GLY A 74 -1.41 -2.80 1.41
N ASP A 75 -1.74 -1.72 0.69
CA ASP A 75 -2.77 -1.74 -0.35
C ASP A 75 -2.36 -2.62 -1.53
N LEU A 76 -1.08 -2.63 -1.90
CA LEU A 76 -0.56 -3.53 -2.93
C LEU A 76 -0.66 -5.00 -2.51
N VAL A 77 -0.27 -5.31 -1.27
CA VAL A 77 -0.39 -6.66 -0.72
C VAL A 77 -1.84 -7.13 -0.67
N ALA A 78 -2.78 -6.24 -0.31
CA ALA A 78 -4.21 -6.57 -0.24
C ALA A 78 -4.76 -7.06 -1.60
N LYS A 79 -4.22 -6.57 -2.72
CA LYS A 79 -4.58 -7.03 -4.07
C LYS A 79 -4.15 -8.47 -4.37
N HIS A 80 -3.14 -8.97 -3.68
CA HIS A 80 -2.66 -10.35 -3.86
C HIS A 80 -3.54 -11.41 -3.16
N GLY A 81 -4.48 -10.98 -2.32
CA GLY A 81 -5.31 -11.86 -1.51
C GLY A 81 -4.50 -12.58 -0.41
N ASN A 82 -5.02 -13.72 0.06
CA ASN A 82 -4.41 -14.49 1.16
C ASN A 82 -3.32 -15.48 0.67
N LYS A 83 -2.58 -15.15 -0.39
CA LYS A 83 -1.49 -16.04 -0.84
C LYS A 83 -0.35 -15.99 0.16
N PRO A 84 0.15 -17.15 0.65
CA PRO A 84 1.30 -17.15 1.55
C PRO A 84 2.57 -16.71 0.82
N LEU A 85 3.51 -16.11 1.56
CA LEU A 85 4.83 -15.81 1.05
C LEU A 85 5.56 -17.13 0.72
N VAL A 86 5.98 -17.30 -0.52
CA VAL A 86 6.86 -18.40 -0.93
C VAL A 86 8.29 -17.99 -0.62
N SER A 87 9.01 -18.81 0.14
CA SER A 87 10.41 -18.62 0.51
C SER A 87 11.23 -19.87 0.24
N LEU A 88 12.55 -19.73 0.30
CA LEU A 88 13.55 -20.79 0.18
C LEU A 88 14.44 -20.76 1.43
N TYR A 89 15.01 -21.90 1.79
CA TYR A 89 16.10 -21.94 2.76
C TYR A 89 17.46 -21.89 2.05
N ALA A 90 18.43 -21.27 2.70
CA ALA A 90 19.78 -21.07 2.13
C ALA A 90 20.48 -22.38 1.71
N GLU A 91 20.14 -23.48 2.36
CA GLU A 91 20.68 -24.83 2.12
C GLU A 91 19.95 -25.60 1.00
N GLU A 92 18.77 -25.11 0.54
CA GLU A 92 18.06 -25.74 -0.58
C GLU A 92 18.88 -25.59 -1.88
N LEU A 93 18.63 -26.48 -2.84
CA LEU A 93 19.33 -26.46 -4.13
C LEU A 93 18.70 -25.41 -5.09
N VAL A 94 19.50 -24.89 -6.00
CA VAL A 94 19.05 -23.97 -7.05
C VAL A 94 17.94 -24.59 -7.90
N SER A 95 17.97 -25.89 -8.14
CA SER A 95 16.89 -26.63 -8.81
C SER A 95 15.54 -26.53 -8.09
N HIS A 96 15.54 -26.41 -6.75
CA HIS A 96 14.31 -26.18 -5.96
C HIS A 96 13.76 -24.77 -6.19
N ALA A 97 14.65 -23.75 -6.28
CA ALA A 97 14.23 -22.38 -6.61
C ALA A 97 13.51 -22.33 -7.97
N ILE A 98 14.09 -22.96 -8.99
CA ILE A 98 13.50 -23.04 -10.34
C ILE A 98 12.13 -23.76 -10.30
N ALA A 99 12.03 -24.86 -9.55
CA ALA A 99 10.77 -25.58 -9.41
C ALA A 99 9.69 -24.72 -8.72
N LYS A 100 10.05 -24.00 -7.64
CA LYS A 100 9.13 -23.09 -6.94
C LYS A 100 8.69 -21.93 -7.84
N MET A 101 9.62 -21.29 -8.56
CA MET A 101 9.30 -20.21 -9.52
C MET A 101 8.27 -20.67 -10.54
N ARG A 102 8.48 -21.84 -11.15
CA ARG A 102 7.55 -22.39 -12.14
C ARG A 102 6.20 -22.81 -11.54
N ASN A 103 6.20 -23.45 -10.37
CA ASN A 103 4.98 -24.00 -9.78
C ASN A 103 4.06 -22.91 -9.21
N PHE A 104 4.62 -21.81 -8.75
CA PHE A 104 3.87 -20.68 -8.15
C PHE A 104 3.74 -19.48 -9.09
N ASP A 105 4.31 -19.55 -10.30
CA ASP A 105 4.33 -18.46 -11.29
C ASP A 105 4.90 -17.17 -10.68
N ILE A 106 6.09 -17.26 -10.09
CA ILE A 106 6.79 -16.16 -9.41
C ILE A 106 8.23 -16.07 -9.91
N SER A 107 8.73 -14.84 -10.00
CA SER A 107 10.09 -14.54 -10.49
C SER A 107 11.06 -14.12 -9.39
N GLN A 108 10.59 -13.89 -8.17
CA GLN A 108 11.41 -13.45 -7.04
C GLN A 108 11.05 -14.24 -5.79
N ILE A 109 12.06 -14.77 -5.09
CA ILE A 109 11.88 -15.56 -3.88
C ILE A 109 12.87 -15.10 -2.81
N PRO A 110 12.43 -14.71 -1.61
CA PRO A 110 13.31 -14.45 -0.49
C PRO A 110 13.91 -15.73 0.06
N VAL A 111 15.18 -15.64 0.50
CA VAL A 111 15.94 -16.75 1.11
C VAL A 111 16.02 -16.54 2.60
N MET A 112 15.69 -17.59 3.35
CA MET A 112 15.68 -17.59 4.81
C MET A 112 16.78 -18.48 5.36
N LYS A 113 17.29 -18.09 6.53
CA LYS A 113 18.14 -18.91 7.39
C LYS A 113 17.89 -18.53 8.84
N ASP A 114 17.73 -19.51 9.72
CA ASP A 114 17.50 -19.32 11.17
C ASP A 114 16.36 -18.33 11.47
N GLY A 115 15.29 -18.34 10.66
CA GLY A 115 14.12 -17.45 10.81
C GLY A 115 14.31 -16.02 10.30
N GLN A 116 15.44 -15.70 9.67
CA GLN A 116 15.74 -14.38 9.11
C GLN A 116 15.88 -14.43 7.59
N PHE A 117 15.56 -13.33 6.93
CA PHE A 117 15.80 -13.16 5.50
C PHE A 117 17.27 -12.79 5.28
N VAL A 118 18.03 -13.72 4.70
CA VAL A 118 19.49 -13.59 4.50
C VAL A 118 19.89 -13.34 3.06
N GLY A 119 18.96 -13.54 2.12
CA GLY A 119 19.24 -13.36 0.70
C GLY A 119 17.97 -13.31 -0.14
N SER A 120 18.15 -13.28 -1.43
CA SER A 120 17.08 -13.32 -2.44
C SER A 120 17.55 -14.04 -3.70
N ILE A 121 16.59 -14.57 -4.45
CA ILE A 121 16.80 -15.18 -5.77
C ILE A 121 15.81 -14.57 -6.73
N ASP A 122 16.26 -14.20 -7.91
CA ASP A 122 15.41 -13.82 -9.03
C ASP A 122 15.71 -14.65 -10.29
N ASP A 123 14.72 -14.77 -11.16
CA ASP A 123 14.80 -15.58 -12.38
C ASP A 123 15.90 -15.14 -13.33
N SER A 124 16.11 -13.84 -13.47
CA SER A 124 17.13 -13.29 -14.37
C SER A 124 18.54 -13.63 -13.89
N HIS A 125 18.76 -13.57 -12.58
CA HIS A 125 20.03 -13.92 -11.97
C HIS A 125 20.33 -15.42 -12.12
N VAL A 126 19.34 -16.27 -11.79
CA VAL A 126 19.47 -17.73 -11.98
C VAL A 126 19.74 -18.09 -13.43
N TYR A 127 19.03 -17.44 -14.38
CA TYR A 127 19.25 -17.67 -15.80
C TYR A 127 20.67 -17.35 -16.21
N GLN A 128 21.21 -16.18 -15.85
CA GLN A 128 22.59 -15.80 -16.17
C GLN A 128 23.61 -16.82 -15.67
N LEU A 129 23.51 -17.20 -14.39
CA LEU A 129 24.45 -18.13 -13.76
C LEU A 129 24.42 -19.52 -14.41
N LEU A 130 23.22 -20.02 -14.72
CA LEU A 130 23.09 -21.36 -15.34
C LEU A 130 23.50 -21.39 -16.82
N VAL A 131 23.49 -20.26 -17.52
CA VAL A 131 24.07 -20.14 -18.87
C VAL A 131 25.59 -20.21 -18.82
N GLU A 132 26.21 -19.61 -17.80
CA GLU A 132 27.65 -19.62 -17.60
C GLU A 132 28.14 -20.95 -17.04
N ASP A 133 27.45 -21.48 -16.02
CA ASP A 133 27.79 -22.76 -15.37
C ASP A 133 26.52 -23.58 -15.02
N PRO A 134 26.12 -24.51 -15.90
CA PRO A 134 24.96 -25.38 -15.66
C PRO A 134 25.06 -26.27 -14.40
N SER A 135 26.27 -26.50 -13.86
CA SER A 135 26.46 -27.33 -12.67
C SER A 135 25.93 -26.68 -11.41
N LEU A 136 25.77 -25.35 -11.40
CA LEU A 136 25.18 -24.58 -10.30
C LEU A 136 23.73 -24.96 -9.99
N ARG A 137 23.06 -25.69 -10.89
CA ARG A 137 21.72 -26.22 -10.67
C ARG A 137 21.62 -27.07 -9.39
N ASP A 138 22.66 -27.81 -9.09
CA ASP A 138 22.71 -28.73 -7.94
C ASP A 138 23.52 -28.13 -6.76
N ALA A 139 23.88 -26.85 -6.85
CA ALA A 139 24.54 -26.12 -5.79
C ALA A 139 23.52 -25.59 -4.75
N PRO A 140 23.92 -25.37 -3.48
CA PRO A 140 23.12 -24.70 -2.49
C PRO A 140 22.84 -23.25 -2.89
N ILE A 141 21.62 -22.74 -2.60
CA ILE A 141 21.20 -21.37 -2.88
C ILE A 141 22.14 -20.34 -2.24
N SER A 142 22.68 -20.64 -1.06
CA SER A 142 23.64 -19.77 -0.36
C SER A 142 24.89 -19.41 -1.19
N THR A 143 25.22 -20.18 -2.22
CA THR A 143 26.39 -19.93 -3.09
C THR A 143 26.11 -18.89 -4.18
N ILE A 144 24.83 -18.66 -4.51
CA ILE A 144 24.43 -17.82 -5.64
C ILE A 144 23.44 -16.69 -5.29
N MET A 145 22.92 -16.68 -4.03
CA MET A 145 21.90 -15.71 -3.64
C MET A 145 22.42 -14.27 -3.66
N ASN A 146 21.55 -13.36 -4.07
CA ASN A 146 21.73 -11.94 -3.93
C ASN A 146 21.48 -11.48 -2.46
N PRO A 147 21.82 -10.24 -2.09
CA PRO A 147 21.42 -9.66 -0.82
C PRO A 147 19.91 -9.78 -0.58
N ALA A 148 19.52 -9.81 0.69
CA ALA A 148 18.11 -9.88 1.07
C ALA A 148 17.32 -8.67 0.54
N PHE A 149 16.05 -8.90 0.19
CA PHE A 149 15.16 -7.80 -0.15
C PHE A 149 14.99 -6.84 1.02
N PRO A 150 14.93 -5.51 0.78
CA PRO A 150 14.58 -4.55 1.81
C PRO A 150 13.23 -4.88 2.45
N VAL A 151 13.14 -4.71 3.77
CA VAL A 151 11.88 -4.85 4.52
C VAL A 151 11.28 -3.46 4.72
N VAL A 152 9.99 -3.33 4.44
CA VAL A 152 9.22 -2.10 4.60
C VAL A 152 7.96 -2.37 5.42
N GLN A 153 7.38 -1.31 5.96
CA GLN A 153 6.12 -1.38 6.71
C GLN A 153 4.90 -1.28 5.77
N GLN A 154 3.73 -1.72 6.24
CA GLN A 154 2.48 -1.65 5.47
C GLN A 154 2.12 -0.22 5.01
N ASN A 155 2.43 0.78 5.85
CA ASN A 155 2.13 2.19 5.58
C ASN A 155 3.18 2.90 4.72
N THR A 156 4.22 2.20 4.25
CA THR A 156 5.20 2.75 3.31
C THR A 156 4.49 3.12 2.01
N SER A 157 4.66 4.36 1.55
CA SER A 157 4.02 4.84 0.33
C SER A 157 4.57 4.18 -0.93
N VAL A 158 3.76 4.08 -1.98
CA VAL A 158 4.21 3.58 -3.29
C VAL A 158 5.35 4.45 -3.85
N GLU A 159 5.36 5.75 -3.57
CA GLU A 159 6.45 6.64 -3.97
C GLU A 159 7.80 6.24 -3.32
N GLU A 160 7.78 5.87 -2.03
CA GLU A 160 8.97 5.36 -1.35
C GLU A 160 9.39 3.99 -1.89
N LEU A 161 8.43 3.11 -2.23
CA LEU A 161 8.71 1.84 -2.89
C LEU A 161 9.42 2.04 -4.24
N CYS A 162 9.01 3.05 -5.02
CA CYS A 162 9.66 3.41 -6.29
C CYS A 162 11.14 3.81 -6.11
N LYS A 163 11.52 4.37 -4.96
CA LYS A 163 12.91 4.72 -4.66
C LYS A 163 13.74 3.50 -4.25
N LEU A 164 13.12 2.50 -3.61
CA LEU A 164 13.77 1.27 -3.18
C LEU A 164 13.89 0.23 -4.29
N ILE A 165 12.81 0.06 -5.08
CA ILE A 165 12.77 -0.91 -6.16
C ILE A 165 13.55 -0.37 -7.38
N SER A 166 14.54 -1.14 -7.81
CA SER A 166 15.44 -0.78 -8.90
C SER A 166 15.72 -1.99 -9.79
N LYS A 167 16.65 -1.83 -10.76
CA LYS A 167 17.11 -2.96 -11.59
C LYS A 167 17.76 -4.06 -10.74
N HIS A 168 18.45 -3.68 -9.65
CA HIS A 168 19.19 -4.61 -8.79
C HIS A 168 18.40 -5.02 -7.54
N VAL A 169 17.30 -4.36 -7.25
CA VAL A 169 16.38 -4.69 -6.15
C VAL A 169 14.98 -4.84 -6.74
N PRO A 170 14.63 -6.03 -7.28
CA PRO A 170 13.41 -6.22 -8.05
C PRO A 170 12.14 -6.27 -7.20
N ALA A 171 12.26 -6.42 -5.89
CA ALA A 171 11.15 -6.54 -4.95
C ALA A 171 11.52 -6.05 -3.54
N VAL A 172 10.50 -5.84 -2.72
CA VAL A 172 10.63 -5.58 -1.28
C VAL A 172 9.77 -6.57 -0.49
N LEU A 173 10.10 -6.79 0.78
CA LEU A 173 9.27 -7.52 1.72
C LEU A 173 8.46 -6.54 2.55
N VAL A 174 7.16 -6.75 2.64
CA VAL A 174 6.24 -5.94 3.45
C VAL A 174 5.94 -6.69 4.73
N GLU A 175 6.26 -6.10 5.87
CA GLU A 175 5.93 -6.63 7.18
C GLU A 175 4.47 -6.35 7.52
N LEU A 176 3.68 -7.42 7.71
CA LEU A 176 2.24 -7.36 7.99
C LEU A 176 1.90 -7.43 9.49
N GLY A 177 2.93 -7.42 10.34
CA GLY A 177 2.78 -7.67 11.77
C GLY A 177 2.72 -9.16 12.13
N ASN A 178 2.91 -9.46 13.42
CA ASN A 178 2.93 -10.83 13.96
C ASN A 178 3.90 -11.77 13.23
N GLY A 179 5.02 -11.28 12.73
CA GLY A 179 6.02 -12.06 12.00
C GLY A 179 5.56 -12.54 10.61
N LYS A 180 4.48 -11.97 10.08
CA LYS A 180 4.02 -12.25 8.71
C LYS A 180 4.62 -11.26 7.74
N PHE A 181 5.01 -11.76 6.59
CA PHE A 181 5.57 -10.96 5.49
C PHE A 181 4.87 -11.30 4.18
N HIS A 182 4.88 -10.34 3.28
CA HIS A 182 4.49 -10.54 1.89
C HIS A 182 5.51 -9.87 0.97
N ILE A 183 5.53 -10.24 -0.30
CA ILE A 183 6.43 -9.64 -1.29
C ILE A 183 5.64 -8.66 -2.17
N VAL A 184 6.25 -7.52 -2.47
CA VAL A 184 5.79 -6.56 -3.48
C VAL A 184 6.90 -6.41 -4.51
N SER A 185 6.59 -6.73 -5.74
CA SER A 185 7.52 -6.69 -6.87
C SER A 185 7.42 -5.38 -7.65
N ARG A 186 8.36 -5.17 -8.58
CA ARG A 186 8.30 -4.07 -9.54
C ARG A 186 7.00 -4.09 -10.36
N TYR A 187 6.50 -5.28 -10.71
CA TYR A 187 5.26 -5.41 -11.46
C TYR A 187 4.06 -4.85 -10.70
N ASP A 188 3.98 -5.11 -9.40
CA ASP A 188 2.90 -4.62 -8.54
C ASP A 188 2.88 -3.10 -8.46
N VAL A 189 4.07 -2.50 -8.36
CA VAL A 189 4.22 -1.04 -8.37
C VAL A 189 3.79 -0.45 -9.72
N ILE A 190 4.23 -1.03 -10.85
CA ILE A 190 3.82 -0.59 -12.19
C ILE A 190 2.30 -0.72 -12.36
N ALA A 191 1.71 -1.83 -11.94
CA ALA A 191 0.27 -2.04 -12.03
C ALA A 191 -0.55 -1.09 -11.14
N ALA A 192 0.06 -0.52 -10.10
CA ALA A 192 -0.58 0.48 -9.24
C ALA A 192 -0.49 1.91 -9.80
N MET A 193 0.43 2.16 -10.72
CA MET A 193 0.62 3.47 -11.38
C MET A 193 -0.17 3.59 -12.68
N ALA A 194 -0.76 2.50 -13.16
CA ALA A 194 -1.56 2.45 -14.39
C ALA A 194 -3.04 2.75 -14.11
#